data_21602730dff71775f87254883c6a284b
#
_entry.id   21602730dff71775f87254883c6a284b
#
_cell.length_a   1.000
_cell.length_b   1.000
_cell.length_c   1.000
_cell.angle_alpha   90.00
_cell.angle_beta   90.00
_cell.angle_gamma   90.00
#
_symmetry.space_group_name_H-M   'P 1'
#
loop_
_entity.id
_entity.type
_entity.pdbx_description
1 polymer ?
#
loop_
_entity_poly.entity_id
_entity_poly.type
_entity_poly.pdbx_seq_one_letter_code
_entity_poly.pdbx_strand_id
1 'polypeptide(L)'
;MNGKKPPMDYRKAKKLETPLLLSGALLGGVGTSVSVPLVILGIAIMLFAIVIEVLYYRCPHCGRPLGRIGDNVAYCPHCGKMLDAPVEEPVRSMTVPAYAKLNLTLDILGRRDDGYHEMQMVMQTVSLHDDVTVTLTDGRGITCRVAGMELPCDARNLAVKAARAFCEAMDYGGGIDISLVKRIPSEAGMAGGSADAAAVLRALRALVSPALTDERLEAIGARVGSDVPFCIRGGTQLAEGRGERLTELKPAPKFFVAVCKPDFPISTPALFARADGVMISERPDTDAMLDAIERGDADALCAHVRNVFEQALEGEQRERIDEIKQALILHGAKAAAMTGSGSVVFGLFPDEAACRTACHALQSERVKTFCAEFV
;
A
#
# COMPACT_ATOMS: atom_id res chain seq x y z
N MET A 1 -21.73 -0.44 -11.16
CA MET A 1 -23.16 -0.02 -11.28
C MET A 1 -23.35 1.19 -10.38
N ASN A 2 -23.60 2.37 -10.98
CA ASN A 2 -23.73 3.65 -10.28
C ASN A 2 -24.88 3.61 -9.27
N GLY A 3 -24.56 3.46 -7.99
CA GLY A 3 -25.52 3.50 -6.89
C GLY A 3 -25.91 4.92 -6.52
N LYS A 4 -26.62 5.64 -7.39
CA LYS A 4 -27.37 6.82 -6.93
C LYS A 4 -28.41 6.33 -5.94
N LYS A 5 -28.38 6.83 -4.67
CA LYS A 5 -29.47 6.62 -3.71
C LYS A 5 -30.79 6.92 -4.43
N PRO A 6 -31.78 6.03 -4.37
CA PRO A 6 -33.10 6.35 -4.93
C PRO A 6 -33.59 7.62 -4.23
N PRO A 7 -34.26 8.53 -4.95
CA PRO A 7 -34.74 9.80 -4.40
C PRO A 7 -35.80 9.64 -3.29
N MET A 8 -36.28 8.44 -3.05
CA MET A 8 -37.27 8.11 -2.03
C MET A 8 -36.84 6.85 -1.26
N ASP A 9 -36.88 6.90 0.07
CA ASP A 9 -36.67 5.76 0.97
C ASP A 9 -37.80 4.71 0.73
N TYR A 10 -37.45 3.41 0.76
CA TYR A 10 -38.39 2.30 0.56
C TYR A 10 -39.58 2.33 1.50
N ARG A 11 -39.46 2.83 2.74
CA ARG A 11 -40.56 3.03 3.70
C ARG A 11 -41.54 4.10 3.25
N LYS A 12 -41.01 5.21 2.67
CA LYS A 12 -41.84 6.27 2.11
C LYS A 12 -42.58 5.78 0.87
N ALA A 13 -41.92 5.00 0.03
CA ALA A 13 -42.52 4.38 -1.13
C ALA A 13 -43.66 3.45 -0.72
N LYS A 14 -43.46 2.59 0.29
CA LYS A 14 -44.49 1.67 0.81
C LYS A 14 -45.67 2.40 1.43
N LYS A 15 -45.44 3.48 2.20
CA LYS A 15 -46.49 4.30 2.78
C LYS A 15 -47.36 5.00 1.74
N LEU A 16 -46.87 5.29 0.56
CA LEU A 16 -47.59 5.92 -0.54
C LEU A 16 -48.30 4.91 -1.43
N GLU A 17 -47.69 3.75 -1.67
CA GLU A 17 -48.25 2.70 -2.54
C GLU A 17 -49.58 2.15 -2.06
N THR A 18 -49.69 1.78 -0.79
CA THR A 18 -50.87 1.13 -0.23
C THR A 18 -52.14 2.01 -0.37
N PRO A 19 -52.14 3.30 0.05
CA PRO A 19 -53.33 4.15 -0.12
C PRO A 19 -53.65 4.46 -1.59
N LEU A 20 -52.62 4.53 -2.48
CA LEU A 20 -52.84 4.75 -3.91
C LEU A 20 -53.51 3.53 -4.55
N LEU A 21 -53.11 2.31 -4.23
CA LEU A 21 -53.75 1.10 -4.72
C LEU A 21 -55.22 1.00 -4.23
N LEU A 22 -55.47 1.28 -2.96
CA LEU A 22 -56.82 1.26 -2.40
C LEU A 22 -57.71 2.32 -3.04
N SER A 23 -57.22 3.56 -3.21
CA SER A 23 -58.01 4.64 -3.83
C SER A 23 -58.27 4.38 -5.32
N GLY A 24 -57.30 3.84 -6.03
CA GLY A 24 -57.43 3.45 -7.45
C GLY A 24 -58.47 2.34 -7.62
N ALA A 25 -58.44 1.32 -6.76
CA ALA A 25 -59.44 0.23 -6.77
C ALA A 25 -60.85 0.71 -6.43
N LEU A 26 -60.98 1.60 -5.45
CA LEU A 26 -62.27 2.17 -5.06
C LEU A 26 -62.88 2.99 -6.21
N LEU A 27 -62.06 3.88 -6.81
CA LEU A 27 -62.52 4.70 -7.97
C LEU A 27 -62.85 3.86 -9.19
N GLY A 28 -62.09 2.83 -9.46
CA GLY A 28 -62.38 1.88 -10.55
C GLY A 28 -63.66 1.11 -10.30
N GLY A 29 -63.88 0.61 -9.07
CA GLY A 29 -65.10 -0.12 -8.69
C GLY A 29 -66.40 0.73 -8.73
N VAL A 30 -66.35 1.93 -8.18
CA VAL A 30 -67.45 2.87 -8.23
C VAL A 30 -67.73 3.39 -9.65
N GLY A 31 -66.61 3.60 -10.42
CA GLY A 31 -66.68 4.10 -11.79
C GLY A 31 -67.40 3.18 -12.77
N THR A 32 -67.41 1.86 -12.56
CA THR A 32 -68.18 0.90 -13.40
C THR A 32 -69.67 1.12 -13.36
N SER A 33 -70.19 1.71 -12.27
CA SER A 33 -71.59 1.97 -12.10
C SER A 33 -72.03 3.42 -12.40
N VAL A 34 -71.04 4.35 -12.55
CA VAL A 34 -71.31 5.80 -12.62
C VAL A 34 -70.78 6.45 -13.91
N SER A 35 -69.47 6.25 -14.29
CA SER A 35 -68.93 6.87 -15.49
C SER A 35 -67.62 6.27 -15.93
N VAL A 36 -67.38 6.18 -17.24
CA VAL A 36 -66.13 5.71 -17.84
C VAL A 36 -64.87 6.52 -17.40
N PRO A 37 -64.91 7.86 -17.29
CA PRO A 37 -63.78 8.63 -16.84
C PRO A 37 -63.24 8.25 -15.45
N LEU A 38 -64.14 7.85 -14.51
CA LEU A 38 -63.70 7.41 -13.17
C LEU A 38 -62.95 6.07 -13.19
N VAL A 39 -63.33 5.16 -14.10
CA VAL A 39 -62.64 3.89 -14.30
C VAL A 39 -61.25 4.15 -14.83
N ILE A 40 -61.10 5.04 -15.82
CA ILE A 40 -59.76 5.40 -16.40
C ILE A 40 -58.89 6.03 -15.34
N LEU A 41 -59.38 6.93 -14.52
CA LEU A 41 -58.66 7.56 -13.44
C LEU A 41 -58.18 6.53 -12.40
N GLY A 42 -59.07 5.59 -12.01
CA GLY A 42 -58.72 4.51 -11.08
C GLY A 42 -57.58 3.62 -11.61
N ILE A 43 -57.62 3.27 -12.88
CA ILE A 43 -56.55 2.49 -13.56
C ILE A 43 -55.24 3.29 -13.60
N ALA A 44 -55.29 4.58 -13.91
CA ALA A 44 -54.09 5.43 -13.94
C ALA A 44 -53.43 5.53 -12.57
N ILE A 45 -54.20 5.66 -11.49
CA ILE A 45 -53.67 5.69 -10.12
C ILE A 45 -53.05 4.36 -9.74
N MET A 46 -53.64 3.22 -10.09
CA MET A 46 -53.06 1.89 -9.84
C MET A 46 -51.74 1.68 -10.62
N LEU A 47 -51.70 2.09 -11.87
CA LEU A 47 -50.45 2.02 -12.65
C LEU A 47 -49.36 2.88 -12.05
N PHE A 48 -49.70 4.09 -11.56
CA PHE A 48 -48.75 4.96 -10.89
C PHE A 48 -48.22 4.34 -9.58
N ALA A 49 -49.07 3.68 -8.79
CA ALA A 49 -48.64 2.96 -7.59
C ALA A 49 -47.65 1.83 -7.92
N ILE A 50 -47.91 1.07 -8.99
CA ILE A 50 -46.97 0.01 -9.48
C ILE A 50 -45.62 0.61 -9.89
N VAL A 51 -45.64 1.77 -10.56
CA VAL A 51 -44.37 2.46 -10.92
C VAL A 51 -43.57 2.86 -9.68
N ILE A 52 -44.24 3.38 -8.62
CA ILE A 52 -43.59 3.68 -7.35
C ILE A 52 -43.00 2.42 -6.73
N GLU A 53 -43.71 1.30 -6.72
CA GLU A 53 -43.19 0.02 -6.21
C GLU A 53 -41.93 -0.41 -6.97
N VAL A 54 -41.97 -0.46 -8.28
CA VAL A 54 -40.85 -0.93 -9.11
C VAL A 54 -39.62 -0.04 -9.02
N LEU A 55 -39.78 1.29 -8.94
CA LEU A 55 -38.67 2.23 -8.95
C LEU A 55 -38.08 2.47 -7.56
N TYR A 56 -38.87 2.50 -6.52
CA TYR A 56 -38.45 2.98 -5.19
C TYR A 56 -38.51 1.95 -4.07
N TYR A 57 -39.31 0.85 -4.22
CA TYR A 57 -39.38 -0.19 -3.20
C TYR A 57 -38.22 -1.18 -3.35
N ARG A 58 -37.03 -0.70 -3.00
CA ARG A 58 -35.75 -1.44 -3.17
C ARG A 58 -34.98 -1.51 -1.88
N CYS A 59 -34.21 -2.59 -1.73
CA CYS A 59 -33.29 -2.75 -0.60
C CYS A 59 -32.24 -1.62 -0.57
N PRO A 60 -32.08 -0.92 0.58
CA PRO A 60 -31.06 0.14 0.70
C PRO A 60 -29.61 -0.36 0.58
N HIS A 61 -29.38 -1.67 0.83
CA HIS A 61 -28.03 -2.25 0.81
C HIS A 61 -27.62 -2.87 -0.55
N CYS A 62 -28.54 -3.55 -1.23
CA CYS A 62 -28.21 -4.24 -2.49
C CYS A 62 -28.94 -3.70 -3.73
N GLY A 63 -29.84 -2.73 -3.58
CA GLY A 63 -30.60 -2.10 -4.66
C GLY A 63 -31.62 -3.00 -5.36
N ARG A 64 -31.72 -4.29 -5.00
CA ARG A 64 -32.71 -5.20 -5.61
C ARG A 64 -34.13 -4.87 -5.14
N PRO A 65 -35.15 -5.05 -6.01
CA PRO A 65 -36.52 -4.87 -5.61
C PRO A 65 -36.88 -5.79 -4.43
N LEU A 66 -37.59 -5.25 -3.45
CA LEU A 66 -37.97 -6.01 -2.25
C LEU A 66 -39.22 -6.89 -2.51
N GLY A 67 -39.97 -6.62 -3.57
CA GLY A 67 -41.23 -7.33 -3.85
C GLY A 67 -42.27 -7.10 -2.77
N ARG A 68 -43.33 -7.91 -2.74
CA ARG A 68 -44.38 -7.86 -1.72
C ARG A 68 -43.93 -8.56 -0.43
N ILE A 69 -42.94 -7.98 0.26
CA ILE A 69 -42.61 -8.44 1.63
C ILE A 69 -43.62 -7.85 2.63
N GLY A 70 -44.11 -8.72 3.54
CA GLY A 70 -45.00 -8.31 4.62
C GLY A 70 -44.38 -7.25 5.53
N ASP A 71 -45.22 -6.57 6.33
CA ASP A 71 -44.78 -5.46 7.18
C ASP A 71 -43.77 -5.83 8.28
N ASN A 72 -43.57 -7.13 8.55
CA ASN A 72 -42.71 -7.64 9.62
C ASN A 72 -41.37 -8.22 9.12
N VAL A 73 -40.99 -8.02 7.86
CA VAL A 73 -39.73 -8.52 7.36
C VAL A 73 -38.60 -7.56 7.70
N ALA A 74 -37.77 -7.96 8.67
CA ALA A 74 -36.65 -7.15 9.13
C ALA A 74 -35.42 -7.25 8.22
N TYR A 75 -35.34 -8.28 7.36
CA TYR A 75 -34.12 -8.58 6.55
C TYR A 75 -34.46 -8.64 5.06
N CYS A 76 -33.51 -8.20 4.23
CA CYS A 76 -33.61 -8.30 2.78
C CYS A 76 -33.55 -9.77 2.33
N PRO A 77 -34.51 -10.28 1.53
CA PRO A 77 -34.51 -11.68 1.06
C PRO A 77 -33.39 -11.97 0.06
N HIS A 78 -32.78 -10.93 -0.54
CA HIS A 78 -31.74 -11.08 -1.55
C HIS A 78 -30.31 -11.00 -1.00
N CYS A 79 -30.05 -10.18 0.02
CA CYS A 79 -28.70 -9.99 0.57
C CYS A 79 -28.59 -10.32 2.07
N GLY A 80 -29.67 -10.69 2.74
CA GLY A 80 -29.71 -11.06 4.15
C GLY A 80 -29.46 -9.92 5.15
N LYS A 81 -29.17 -8.70 4.70
CA LYS A 81 -28.93 -7.56 5.60
C LYS A 81 -30.24 -7.03 6.18
N MET A 82 -30.18 -6.54 7.42
CA MET A 82 -31.32 -5.88 8.07
C MET A 82 -31.69 -4.62 7.28
N LEU A 83 -32.96 -4.45 6.92
CA LEU A 83 -33.43 -3.35 6.08
C LEU A 83 -33.28 -1.98 6.75
N ASP A 84 -33.32 -1.95 8.07
CA ASP A 84 -33.24 -0.75 8.89
C ASP A 84 -31.84 -0.46 9.44
N ALA A 85 -30.86 -1.35 9.15
CA ALA A 85 -29.47 -1.08 9.51
C ALA A 85 -28.95 0.15 8.75
N PRO A 86 -28.09 0.96 9.36
CA PRO A 86 -27.46 2.06 8.67
C PRO A 86 -26.73 1.52 7.42
N VAL A 87 -26.94 2.18 6.28
CA VAL A 87 -26.17 1.88 5.07
C VAL A 87 -24.78 2.43 5.32
N GLU A 88 -23.80 1.53 5.53
CA GLU A 88 -22.41 1.91 5.57
C GLU A 88 -22.05 2.54 4.24
N GLU A 89 -21.63 3.80 4.26
CA GLU A 89 -21.10 4.43 3.05
C GLU A 89 -19.82 3.68 2.68
N PRO A 90 -19.60 3.39 1.39
CA PRO A 90 -18.39 2.70 0.97
C PRO A 90 -17.18 3.55 1.37
N VAL A 91 -16.19 2.92 2.02
CA VAL A 91 -14.93 3.56 2.34
C VAL A 91 -14.30 4.01 1.03
N ARG A 92 -14.11 5.32 0.86
CA ARG A 92 -13.57 5.92 -0.36
C ARG A 92 -12.13 6.41 -0.18
N SER A 93 -11.61 6.39 1.04
CA SER A 93 -10.27 6.87 1.34
C SER A 93 -9.60 5.95 2.35
N MET A 94 -8.31 5.68 2.16
CA MET A 94 -7.50 4.87 3.05
C MET A 94 -6.10 5.44 3.13
N THR A 95 -5.55 5.54 4.34
CA THR A 95 -4.14 5.85 4.60
C THR A 95 -3.40 4.57 4.97
N VAL A 96 -2.28 4.32 4.30
CA VAL A 96 -1.45 3.13 4.47
C VAL A 96 -0.01 3.56 4.72
N PRO A 97 0.67 3.05 5.76
CA PRO A 97 2.08 3.30 5.96
C PRO A 97 2.90 2.62 4.85
N ALA A 98 3.82 3.38 4.26
CA ALA A 98 4.78 2.92 3.26
C ALA A 98 6.13 2.70 3.95
N TYR A 99 6.35 1.52 4.52
CA TYR A 99 7.53 1.21 5.31
C TYR A 99 8.80 1.12 4.46
N ALA A 100 9.88 1.71 4.96
CA ALA A 100 11.21 1.57 4.38
C ALA A 100 11.79 0.16 4.59
N LYS A 101 12.83 -0.17 3.84
CA LYS A 101 13.59 -1.42 4.00
C LYS A 101 15.08 -1.15 4.26
N LEU A 102 15.73 -2.14 4.82
CA LEU A 102 17.18 -2.27 4.87
C LEU A 102 17.62 -3.55 4.15
N ASN A 103 18.87 -3.57 3.70
CA ASN A 103 19.55 -4.81 3.30
C ASN A 103 20.44 -5.24 4.47
N LEU A 104 20.14 -6.35 5.13
CA LEU A 104 20.99 -6.95 6.15
C LEU A 104 22.22 -7.58 5.50
N THR A 105 22.00 -8.27 4.36
CA THR A 105 23.07 -8.66 3.43
C THR A 105 22.73 -8.13 2.05
N LEU A 106 23.78 -7.82 1.26
CA LEU A 106 23.67 -7.52 -0.16
C LEU A 106 24.90 -8.04 -0.88
N ASP A 107 24.69 -8.98 -1.82
CA ASP A 107 25.73 -9.50 -2.71
C ASP A 107 25.34 -9.31 -4.18
N ILE A 108 26.38 -9.17 -5.03
CA ILE A 108 26.30 -9.15 -6.49
C ILE A 108 26.98 -10.42 -6.98
N LEU A 109 26.21 -11.41 -7.40
CA LEU A 109 26.70 -12.73 -7.80
C LEU A 109 27.32 -12.73 -9.21
N GLY A 110 26.92 -11.76 -10.04
CA GLY A 110 27.43 -11.62 -11.40
C GLY A 110 26.55 -10.76 -12.28
N ARG A 111 26.97 -10.59 -13.52
CA ARG A 111 26.22 -9.89 -14.56
C ARG A 111 25.39 -10.87 -15.38
N ARG A 112 24.15 -10.52 -15.66
CA ARG A 112 23.18 -11.31 -16.42
C ARG A 112 23.26 -10.95 -17.91
N ASP A 113 22.76 -11.83 -18.76
CA ASP A 113 22.66 -11.61 -20.21
C ASP A 113 21.71 -10.47 -20.59
N ASP A 114 20.74 -10.15 -19.71
CA ASP A 114 19.79 -9.04 -19.88
C ASP A 114 20.40 -7.67 -19.49
N GLY A 115 21.68 -7.63 -19.11
CA GLY A 115 22.41 -6.44 -18.73
C GLY A 115 22.25 -6.01 -17.27
N TYR A 116 21.38 -6.66 -16.51
CA TYR A 116 21.24 -6.48 -15.06
C TYR A 116 22.23 -7.35 -14.28
N HIS A 117 22.22 -7.24 -12.96
CA HIS A 117 23.02 -8.06 -12.06
C HIS A 117 22.15 -9.11 -11.37
N GLU A 118 22.72 -10.29 -11.16
CA GLU A 118 22.17 -11.31 -10.28
C GLU A 118 22.54 -10.94 -8.85
N MET A 119 21.54 -10.67 -8.05
CA MET A 119 21.66 -10.20 -6.67
C MET A 119 21.22 -11.30 -5.71
N GLN A 120 21.80 -11.28 -4.50
CA GLN A 120 21.32 -12.06 -3.37
C GLN A 120 21.34 -11.17 -2.12
N MET A 121 20.18 -11.00 -1.49
CA MET A 121 20.01 -10.03 -0.40
C MET A 121 19.08 -10.58 0.66
N VAL A 122 19.41 -10.37 1.92
CA VAL A 122 18.42 -10.47 3.01
C VAL A 122 17.91 -9.06 3.30
N MET A 123 16.62 -8.86 3.09
CA MET A 123 15.95 -7.58 3.28
C MET A 123 15.05 -7.60 4.52
N GLN A 124 15.01 -6.46 5.22
CA GLN A 124 14.21 -6.27 6.44
C GLN A 124 13.41 -4.97 6.37
N THR A 125 12.13 -5.06 6.67
CA THR A 125 11.25 -3.87 6.83
C THR A 125 11.55 -3.17 8.16
N VAL A 126 11.53 -1.84 8.14
CA VAL A 126 11.71 -1.00 9.34
C VAL A 126 10.56 -0.03 9.53
N SER A 127 10.33 0.41 10.77
CA SER A 127 9.20 1.26 11.15
C SER A 127 9.23 2.69 10.58
N LEU A 128 10.38 3.16 10.05
CA LEU A 128 10.44 4.42 9.31
C LEU A 128 9.58 4.31 8.05
N HIS A 129 8.60 5.19 7.91
CA HIS A 129 7.61 5.10 6.83
C HIS A 129 7.13 6.47 6.35
N ASP A 130 6.64 6.50 5.13
CA ASP A 130 5.84 7.58 4.58
C ASP A 130 4.34 7.28 4.80
N ASP A 131 3.49 8.31 4.89
CA ASP A 131 2.05 8.12 4.89
C ASP A 131 1.51 8.28 3.46
N VAL A 132 0.82 7.26 2.97
CA VAL A 132 0.20 7.24 1.66
C VAL A 132 -1.31 7.18 1.80
N THR A 133 -1.99 8.26 1.42
CA THR A 133 -3.45 8.30 1.39
C THR A 133 -3.95 8.17 -0.03
N VAL A 134 -4.82 7.19 -0.28
CA VAL A 134 -5.49 6.98 -1.57
C VAL A 134 -6.97 7.25 -1.39
N THR A 135 -7.52 8.13 -2.22
CA THR A 135 -8.95 8.48 -2.23
C THR A 135 -9.55 8.19 -3.60
N LEU A 136 -10.63 7.42 -3.63
CA LEU A 136 -11.42 7.20 -4.85
C LEU A 136 -12.34 8.41 -5.08
N THR A 137 -12.33 8.94 -6.31
CA THR A 137 -13.13 10.11 -6.69
C THR A 137 -14.15 9.76 -7.77
N ASP A 138 -15.19 10.58 -7.91
CA ASP A 138 -16.22 10.41 -8.96
C ASP A 138 -15.70 10.83 -10.35
N GLY A 139 -14.51 11.44 -10.42
CA GLY A 139 -13.84 11.85 -11.65
C GLY A 139 -13.20 10.69 -12.40
N ARG A 140 -12.29 11.04 -13.30
CA ARG A 140 -11.41 10.11 -14.02
C ARG A 140 -9.96 10.57 -13.91
N GLY A 141 -9.03 9.62 -14.04
CA GLY A 141 -7.61 9.89 -14.00
C GLY A 141 -7.00 9.82 -12.60
N ILE A 142 -5.70 10.07 -12.53
CA ILE A 142 -4.91 9.94 -11.31
C ILE A 142 -4.27 11.30 -11.03
N THR A 143 -4.49 11.82 -9.82
CA THR A 143 -3.82 12.99 -9.29
C THR A 143 -2.89 12.59 -8.15
N CYS A 144 -1.79 13.35 -7.96
CA CYS A 144 -0.83 13.09 -6.91
C CYS A 144 -0.40 14.41 -6.25
N ARG A 145 -0.25 14.39 -4.94
CA ARG A 145 0.32 15.48 -4.14
C ARG A 145 1.39 14.91 -3.23
N VAL A 146 2.48 15.65 -3.05
CA VAL A 146 3.59 15.26 -2.18
C VAL A 146 3.86 16.38 -1.18
N ALA A 147 3.97 16.04 0.09
CA ALA A 147 4.40 16.91 1.17
C ALA A 147 5.68 16.36 1.82
N GLY A 148 6.48 17.26 2.40
CA GLY A 148 7.73 16.91 3.10
C GLY A 148 8.96 16.79 2.19
N MET A 149 8.78 16.72 0.88
CA MET A 149 9.87 16.61 -0.09
C MET A 149 9.40 17.06 -1.48
N GLU A 150 10.30 17.63 -2.29
CA GLU A 150 10.03 17.93 -3.68
C GLU A 150 10.23 16.69 -4.56
N LEU A 151 9.13 16.13 -5.06
CA LEU A 151 9.13 14.97 -5.96
C LEU A 151 8.16 15.21 -7.12
N PRO A 152 8.38 14.57 -8.28
CA PRO A 152 7.42 14.60 -9.38
C PRO A 152 6.04 14.10 -8.93
N CYS A 153 4.98 14.78 -9.35
CA CYS A 153 3.58 14.38 -9.14
C CYS A 153 2.93 13.80 -10.40
N ASP A 154 3.73 13.41 -11.38
CA ASP A 154 3.31 12.88 -12.68
C ASP A 154 3.71 11.40 -12.88
N ALA A 155 3.69 10.93 -14.13
CA ALA A 155 4.04 9.55 -14.50
C ALA A 155 5.47 9.11 -14.13
N ARG A 156 6.35 9.99 -13.69
CA ARG A 156 7.69 9.67 -13.20
C ARG A 156 7.64 9.14 -11.77
N ASN A 157 6.62 9.51 -11.00
CA ASN A 157 6.42 9.04 -9.62
C ASN A 157 5.95 7.58 -9.60
N LEU A 158 6.62 6.73 -8.79
CA LEU A 158 6.29 5.29 -8.70
C LEU A 158 4.89 5.05 -8.11
N ALA A 159 4.40 5.91 -7.21
CA ALA A 159 3.03 5.84 -6.69
C ALA A 159 1.99 6.02 -7.81
N VAL A 160 2.23 6.98 -8.73
CA VAL A 160 1.36 7.20 -9.89
C VAL A 160 1.46 6.04 -10.88
N LYS A 161 2.67 5.50 -11.12
CA LYS A 161 2.86 4.30 -11.95
C LYS A 161 2.13 3.09 -11.38
N ALA A 162 2.18 2.89 -10.06
CA ALA A 162 1.50 1.81 -9.37
C ALA A 162 -0.02 1.90 -9.53
N ALA A 163 -0.60 3.09 -9.34
CA ALA A 163 -2.02 3.31 -9.55
C ALA A 163 -2.45 3.02 -11.01
N ARG A 164 -1.65 3.44 -12.00
CA ARG A 164 -1.89 3.12 -13.42
C ARG A 164 -1.84 1.63 -13.69
N ALA A 165 -0.80 0.95 -13.22
CA ALA A 165 -0.64 -0.49 -13.39
C ALA A 165 -1.80 -1.28 -12.76
N PHE A 166 -2.30 -0.82 -11.61
CA PHE A 166 -3.49 -1.38 -10.97
C PHE A 166 -4.75 -1.15 -11.80
N CYS A 167 -4.99 0.09 -12.27
CA CYS A 167 -6.14 0.42 -13.12
C CYS A 167 -6.17 -0.44 -14.39
N GLU A 168 -5.03 -0.60 -15.06
CA GLU A 168 -4.90 -1.46 -16.24
C GLU A 168 -5.20 -2.93 -15.92
N ALA A 169 -4.64 -3.45 -14.82
CA ALA A 169 -4.78 -4.86 -14.45
C ALA A 169 -6.21 -5.22 -14.00
N MET A 170 -6.95 -4.24 -13.45
CA MET A 170 -8.28 -4.43 -12.86
C MET A 170 -9.41 -3.80 -13.68
N ASP A 171 -9.12 -3.24 -14.87
CA ASP A 171 -10.07 -2.49 -15.71
C ASP A 171 -10.84 -1.42 -14.90
N TYR A 172 -10.10 -0.71 -14.01
CA TYR A 172 -10.68 0.31 -13.15
C TYR A 172 -10.61 1.69 -13.82
N GLY A 173 -11.77 2.27 -14.15
CA GLY A 173 -11.89 3.57 -14.84
C GLY A 173 -12.27 4.75 -13.95
N GLY A 174 -12.34 4.58 -12.63
CA GLY A 174 -12.64 5.67 -11.68
C GLY A 174 -11.44 6.58 -11.42
N GLY A 175 -11.70 7.74 -10.79
CA GLY A 175 -10.64 8.67 -10.41
C GLY A 175 -9.95 8.26 -9.10
N ILE A 176 -8.66 8.56 -9.02
CA ILE A 176 -7.79 8.27 -7.87
C ILE A 176 -7.03 9.54 -7.51
N ASP A 177 -7.11 9.94 -6.25
CA ASP A 177 -6.28 11.01 -5.67
C ASP A 177 -5.30 10.41 -4.67
N ILE A 178 -3.99 10.65 -4.88
CA ILE A 178 -2.90 10.13 -4.06
C ILE A 178 -2.28 11.30 -3.30
N SER A 179 -2.15 11.18 -1.98
CA SER A 179 -1.43 12.11 -1.13
C SER A 179 -0.30 11.41 -0.40
N LEU A 180 0.93 11.88 -0.60
CA LEU A 180 2.15 11.34 0.02
C LEU A 180 2.68 12.33 1.05
N VAL A 181 2.96 11.87 2.27
CA VAL A 181 3.72 12.61 3.29
C VAL A 181 5.04 11.90 3.49
N LYS A 182 6.12 12.50 2.96
CA LYS A 182 7.45 11.87 2.89
C LYS A 182 8.24 12.09 4.18
N ARG A 183 8.80 10.99 4.70
CA ARG A 183 9.76 10.95 5.84
C ARG A 183 10.97 10.09 5.51
N ILE A 184 10.82 9.07 4.66
CA ILE A 184 11.94 8.24 4.19
C ILE A 184 12.85 9.14 3.35
N PRO A 185 14.15 9.24 3.67
CA PRO A 185 15.06 10.09 2.90
C PRO A 185 15.18 9.62 1.45
N SER A 186 15.28 10.58 0.51
CA SER A 186 15.48 10.27 -0.91
C SER A 186 16.91 9.80 -1.18
N GLU A 187 17.09 9.01 -2.25
CA GLU A 187 18.41 8.54 -2.71
C GLU A 187 19.22 7.90 -1.58
N ALA A 188 18.55 7.04 -0.81
CA ALA A 188 18.99 6.52 0.47
C ALA A 188 19.26 5.00 0.48
N GLY A 189 18.94 4.28 -0.61
CA GLY A 189 19.00 2.81 -0.62
C GLY A 189 17.88 2.12 0.19
N MET A 190 16.88 2.88 0.67
CA MET A 190 15.80 2.41 1.54
C MET A 190 14.48 2.13 0.82
N ALA A 191 14.46 2.16 -0.50
CA ALA A 191 13.31 1.88 -1.37
C ALA A 191 12.07 2.78 -1.14
N GLY A 192 12.21 4.06 -0.70
CA GLY A 192 11.08 4.93 -0.36
C GLY A 192 10.03 5.07 -1.47
N GLY A 193 10.45 5.23 -2.74
CA GLY A 193 9.50 5.29 -3.87
C GLY A 193 8.78 3.96 -4.13
N SER A 194 9.45 2.82 -3.94
CA SER A 194 8.85 1.49 -4.06
C SER A 194 7.89 1.21 -2.91
N ALA A 195 8.20 1.68 -1.71
CA ALA A 195 7.31 1.63 -0.55
C ALA A 195 6.01 2.43 -0.79
N ASP A 196 6.12 3.65 -1.35
CA ASP A 196 4.95 4.46 -1.74
C ASP A 196 4.08 3.71 -2.76
N ALA A 197 4.71 3.14 -3.80
CA ALA A 197 4.03 2.36 -4.82
C ALA A 197 3.29 1.15 -4.23
N ALA A 198 3.95 0.41 -3.33
CA ALA A 198 3.37 -0.74 -2.63
C ALA A 198 2.18 -0.33 -1.75
N ALA A 199 2.29 0.79 -1.03
CA ALA A 199 1.21 1.32 -0.21
C ALA A 199 -0.01 1.74 -1.05
N VAL A 200 0.20 2.37 -2.23
CA VAL A 200 -0.87 2.65 -3.19
C VAL A 200 -1.54 1.37 -3.65
N LEU A 201 -0.79 0.33 -4.01
CA LEU A 201 -1.35 -0.95 -4.45
C LEU A 201 -2.17 -1.62 -3.33
N ARG A 202 -1.67 -1.62 -2.08
CA ARG A 202 -2.39 -2.15 -0.91
C ARG A 202 -3.69 -1.40 -0.64
N ALA A 203 -3.65 -0.06 -0.72
CA ALA A 203 -4.83 0.79 -0.54
C ALA A 203 -5.86 0.53 -1.65
N LEU A 204 -5.45 0.49 -2.92
CA LEU A 204 -6.33 0.23 -4.04
C LEU A 204 -6.94 -1.17 -4.00
N ARG A 205 -6.17 -2.20 -3.58
CA ARG A 205 -6.72 -3.53 -3.32
C ARG A 205 -7.86 -3.46 -2.31
N ALA A 206 -7.64 -2.84 -1.17
CA ALA A 206 -8.64 -2.76 -0.12
C ALA A 206 -9.90 -1.96 -0.54
N LEU A 207 -9.73 -0.89 -1.32
CA LEU A 207 -10.81 0.00 -1.73
C LEU A 207 -11.60 -0.51 -2.95
N VAL A 208 -10.95 -1.20 -3.89
CA VAL A 208 -11.52 -1.56 -5.20
C VAL A 208 -11.74 -3.05 -5.35
N SER A 209 -10.77 -3.87 -4.92
CA SER A 209 -10.76 -5.32 -5.15
C SER A 209 -10.20 -6.10 -3.96
N PRO A 210 -10.94 -6.19 -2.83
CA PRO A 210 -10.45 -6.86 -1.61
C PRO A 210 -10.13 -8.35 -1.78
N ALA A 211 -10.65 -8.98 -2.83
CA ALA A 211 -10.41 -10.39 -3.14
C ALA A 211 -9.11 -10.64 -3.94
N LEU A 212 -8.38 -9.58 -4.34
CA LEU A 212 -7.12 -9.72 -5.07
C LEU A 212 -6.06 -10.35 -4.17
N THR A 213 -5.42 -11.43 -4.63
CA THR A 213 -4.40 -12.16 -3.86
C THR A 213 -3.07 -11.38 -3.79
N ASP A 214 -2.22 -11.72 -2.82
CA ASP A 214 -0.91 -11.10 -2.66
C ASP A 214 -0.02 -11.34 -3.89
N GLU A 215 -0.01 -12.56 -4.43
CA GLU A 215 0.78 -12.91 -5.62
C GLU A 215 0.39 -12.06 -6.83
N ARG A 216 -0.92 -11.83 -6.99
CA ARG A 216 -1.40 -10.98 -8.11
C ARG A 216 -1.03 -9.52 -7.90
N LEU A 217 -1.08 -9.03 -6.67
CA LEU A 217 -0.68 -7.67 -6.32
C LEU A 217 0.82 -7.47 -6.54
N GLU A 218 1.65 -8.44 -6.13
CA GLU A 218 3.10 -8.46 -6.34
C GLU A 218 3.45 -8.47 -7.84
N ALA A 219 2.73 -9.27 -8.65
CA ALA A 219 2.92 -9.29 -10.10
C ALA A 219 2.62 -7.92 -10.75
N ILE A 220 1.64 -7.16 -10.23
CA ILE A 220 1.40 -5.77 -10.63
C ILE A 220 2.56 -4.89 -10.18
N GLY A 221 3.01 -5.05 -8.94
CA GLY A 221 4.12 -4.29 -8.33
C GLY A 221 5.45 -4.48 -9.06
N ALA A 222 5.77 -5.70 -9.50
CA ALA A 222 7.00 -6.03 -10.23
C ALA A 222 7.12 -5.27 -11.57
N ARG A 223 5.99 -4.89 -12.19
CA ARG A 223 5.97 -4.04 -13.40
C ARG A 223 6.34 -2.59 -13.11
N VAL A 224 6.27 -2.17 -11.85
CA VAL A 224 6.54 -0.79 -11.40
C VAL A 224 7.99 -0.62 -10.94
N GLY A 225 8.50 -1.61 -10.20
CA GLY A 225 9.89 -1.61 -9.72
C GLY A 225 10.24 -2.90 -8.97
N SER A 226 11.54 -3.25 -8.97
CA SER A 226 12.04 -4.53 -8.41
C SER A 226 11.79 -4.66 -6.90
N ASP A 227 11.87 -3.57 -6.13
CA ASP A 227 11.65 -3.59 -4.68
C ASP A 227 10.16 -3.51 -4.29
N VAL A 228 9.24 -3.25 -5.25
CA VAL A 228 7.81 -3.08 -4.93
C VAL A 228 7.19 -4.37 -4.38
N PRO A 229 7.45 -5.57 -4.93
CA PRO A 229 6.96 -6.82 -4.36
C PRO A 229 7.37 -7.01 -2.89
N PHE A 230 8.64 -6.75 -2.55
CA PHE A 230 9.10 -6.78 -1.16
C PHE A 230 8.31 -5.80 -0.29
N CYS A 231 8.13 -4.55 -0.73
CA CYS A 231 7.39 -3.52 0.04
C CYS A 231 5.88 -3.83 0.16
N ILE A 232 5.31 -4.67 -0.72
CA ILE A 232 3.93 -5.16 -0.58
C ILE A 232 3.83 -6.14 0.58
N ARG A 233 4.74 -7.11 0.66
CA ARG A 233 4.74 -8.19 1.63
C ARG A 233 5.32 -7.76 2.97
N GLY A 234 6.46 -7.09 2.96
CA GLY A 234 7.18 -6.64 4.16
C GLY A 234 7.90 -7.77 4.90
N GLY A 235 8.25 -7.51 6.17
CA GLY A 235 8.92 -8.48 7.04
C GLY A 235 10.39 -8.72 6.70
N THR A 236 10.85 -9.96 6.92
CA THR A 236 12.20 -10.42 6.60
C THR A 236 12.14 -11.36 5.40
N GLN A 237 12.92 -11.10 4.34
CA GLN A 237 12.87 -11.91 3.12
C GLN A 237 14.26 -12.05 2.50
N LEU A 238 14.49 -13.24 1.90
CA LEU A 238 15.57 -13.44 0.93
C LEU A 238 15.07 -12.95 -0.44
N ALA A 239 15.81 -12.04 -1.06
CA ALA A 239 15.56 -11.53 -2.39
C ALA A 239 16.69 -11.92 -3.33
N GLU A 240 16.33 -12.52 -4.45
CA GLU A 240 17.26 -13.00 -5.48
C GLU A 240 16.88 -12.46 -6.86
N GLY A 241 17.64 -12.80 -7.89
CA GLY A 241 17.47 -12.25 -9.21
C GLY A 241 17.92 -10.79 -9.26
N ARG A 242 17.05 -9.90 -9.71
CA ARG A 242 17.25 -8.44 -9.61
C ARG A 242 16.67 -7.86 -8.32
N GLY A 243 16.25 -8.75 -7.37
CA GLY A 243 15.51 -8.44 -6.16
C GLY A 243 14.01 -8.78 -6.20
N GLU A 244 13.55 -9.38 -7.32
CA GLU A 244 12.13 -9.71 -7.53
C GLU A 244 11.72 -11.12 -7.09
N ARG A 245 12.68 -12.05 -6.96
CA ARG A 245 12.40 -13.40 -6.47
C ARG A 245 12.51 -13.41 -4.95
N LEU A 246 11.37 -13.47 -4.30
CA LEU A 246 11.26 -13.32 -2.86
C LEU A 246 10.92 -14.66 -2.19
N THR A 247 11.69 -14.96 -1.14
CA THR A 247 11.41 -16.08 -0.22
C THR A 247 11.20 -15.50 1.17
N GLU A 248 10.01 -15.72 1.74
CA GLU A 248 9.69 -15.29 3.11
C GLU A 248 10.55 -16.05 4.12
N LEU A 249 11.11 -15.34 5.09
CA LEU A 249 11.89 -15.89 6.18
C LEU A 249 11.13 -15.76 7.49
N LYS A 250 11.57 -16.46 8.53
CA LYS A 250 11.11 -16.17 9.87
C LYS A 250 11.40 -14.73 10.24
N PRO A 251 10.59 -14.10 11.09
CA PRO A 251 10.89 -12.76 11.58
C PRO A 251 12.29 -12.70 12.19
N ALA A 252 13.10 -11.75 11.77
CA ALA A 252 14.42 -11.52 12.35
C ALA A 252 14.28 -11.08 13.83
N PRO A 253 15.29 -11.34 14.68
CA PRO A 253 15.35 -10.80 16.02
C PRO A 253 15.09 -9.29 16.04
N LYS A 254 14.40 -8.79 17.07
CA LYS A 254 14.06 -7.36 17.19
C LYS A 254 15.30 -6.53 17.42
N PHE A 255 15.44 -5.48 16.63
CA PHE A 255 16.45 -4.44 16.79
C PHE A 255 15.85 -3.06 16.66
N PHE A 256 16.41 -2.11 17.41
CA PHE A 256 16.26 -0.68 17.14
C PHE A 256 17.33 -0.27 16.13
N VAL A 257 16.97 0.64 15.25
CA VAL A 257 17.79 0.99 14.08
C VAL A 257 18.07 2.48 14.07
N ALA A 258 19.33 2.86 14.20
CA ALA A 258 19.76 4.21 13.87
C ALA A 258 20.01 4.29 12.36
N VAL A 259 19.27 5.16 11.68
CA VAL A 259 19.39 5.43 10.25
C VAL A 259 20.11 6.76 10.07
N CYS A 260 21.27 6.76 9.43
CA CYS A 260 22.10 7.93 9.22
C CYS A 260 22.19 8.23 7.70
N LYS A 261 21.61 9.36 7.26
CA LYS A 261 21.66 9.83 5.86
C LYS A 261 22.66 10.97 5.75
N PRO A 262 23.85 10.73 5.13
CA PRO A 262 24.76 11.80 4.80
C PRO A 262 24.19 12.74 3.72
N ASP A 263 24.78 13.93 3.60
CA ASP A 263 24.32 15.03 2.74
C ASP A 263 24.61 14.85 1.23
N PHE A 264 25.13 13.68 0.85
CA PHE A 264 25.38 13.35 -0.56
C PHE A 264 24.52 12.16 -1.04
N PRO A 265 24.18 12.14 -2.32
CA PRO A 265 23.60 10.97 -2.98
C PRO A 265 24.68 10.04 -3.52
N ILE A 266 24.32 8.77 -3.78
CA ILE A 266 25.11 7.83 -4.54
C ILE A 266 24.29 7.38 -5.75
N SER A 267 24.82 7.56 -6.95
CA SER A 267 24.18 7.10 -8.18
C SER A 267 24.22 5.58 -8.27
N THR A 268 23.09 4.92 -8.20
CA THR A 268 22.98 3.45 -8.31
C THR A 268 23.62 2.92 -9.60
N PRO A 269 23.37 3.46 -10.81
CA PRO A 269 24.04 2.99 -12.03
C PRO A 269 25.56 3.15 -11.98
N ALA A 270 26.06 4.28 -11.45
CA ALA A 270 27.49 4.51 -11.34
C ALA A 270 28.15 3.55 -10.33
N LEU A 271 27.45 3.21 -9.24
CA LEU A 271 27.97 2.28 -8.23
C LEU A 271 28.02 0.84 -8.77
N PHE A 272 27.02 0.40 -9.54
CA PHE A 272 27.08 -0.90 -10.23
C PHE A 272 28.26 -0.96 -11.22
N ALA A 273 28.44 0.09 -12.02
CA ALA A 273 29.57 0.15 -12.97
C ALA A 273 30.93 0.10 -12.25
N ARG A 274 31.06 0.71 -11.07
CA ARG A 274 32.29 0.59 -10.24
C ARG A 274 32.44 -0.81 -9.66
N ALA A 275 31.35 -1.41 -9.17
CA ALA A 275 31.35 -2.77 -8.63
C ALA A 275 31.78 -3.81 -9.68
N ASP A 276 31.44 -3.61 -10.96
CA ASP A 276 31.92 -4.45 -12.08
C ASP A 276 33.46 -4.35 -12.29
N GLY A 277 34.04 -3.22 -11.90
CA GLY A 277 35.48 -2.95 -12.10
C GLY A 277 36.38 -3.29 -10.92
N VAL A 278 35.82 -3.62 -9.75
CA VAL A 278 36.61 -3.92 -8.54
C VAL A 278 36.51 -5.39 -8.14
N MET A 279 37.58 -5.90 -7.54
CA MET A 279 37.57 -7.23 -6.94
C MET A 279 36.83 -7.17 -5.61
N ILE A 280 35.67 -7.83 -5.52
CA ILE A 280 34.91 -8.01 -4.28
C ILE A 280 35.62 -9.11 -3.46
N SER A 281 36.41 -8.71 -2.46
CA SER A 281 37.21 -9.61 -1.63
C SER A 281 36.42 -10.19 -0.45
N GLU A 282 35.45 -9.46 0.06
CA GLU A 282 34.62 -9.85 1.21
C GLU A 282 33.15 -9.91 0.79
N ARG A 283 32.63 -11.14 0.73
CA ARG A 283 31.23 -11.37 0.42
C ARG A 283 30.41 -11.68 1.67
N PRO A 284 29.10 -11.38 1.71
CA PRO A 284 28.25 -11.84 2.78
C PRO A 284 28.14 -13.37 2.75
N ASP A 285 28.16 -13.98 3.93
CA ASP A 285 27.77 -15.38 4.10
C ASP A 285 26.24 -15.42 4.27
N THR A 286 25.54 -15.51 3.14
CA THR A 286 24.07 -15.50 3.15
C THR A 286 23.49 -16.72 3.86
N ASP A 287 24.10 -17.90 3.71
CA ASP A 287 23.65 -19.13 4.37
C ASP A 287 23.76 -19.01 5.90
N ALA A 288 24.86 -18.47 6.41
CA ALA A 288 25.01 -18.20 7.83
C ALA A 288 24.02 -17.13 8.35
N MET A 289 23.71 -16.11 7.53
CA MET A 289 22.67 -15.12 7.86
C MET A 289 21.28 -15.78 7.94
N LEU A 290 20.94 -16.66 7.00
CA LEU A 290 19.67 -17.39 7.00
C LEU A 290 19.56 -18.32 8.22
N ASP A 291 20.64 -19.03 8.58
CA ASP A 291 20.69 -19.89 9.76
C ASP A 291 20.57 -19.08 11.07
N ALA A 292 21.19 -17.90 11.15
CA ALA A 292 21.04 -17.00 12.30
C ALA A 292 19.58 -16.52 12.46
N ILE A 293 18.90 -16.17 11.38
CA ILE A 293 17.49 -15.78 11.39
C ILE A 293 16.60 -16.97 11.81
N GLU A 294 16.84 -18.16 11.24
CA GLU A 294 16.07 -19.37 11.54
C GLU A 294 16.13 -19.74 13.03
N ARG A 295 17.31 -19.54 13.67
CA ARG A 295 17.53 -19.80 15.11
C ARG A 295 17.13 -18.63 16.01
N GLY A 296 16.84 -17.45 15.45
CA GLY A 296 16.59 -16.24 16.22
C GLY A 296 17.84 -15.72 16.96
N ASP A 297 19.04 -16.00 16.43
CA ASP A 297 20.33 -15.63 17.02
C ASP A 297 20.72 -14.21 16.61
N ALA A 298 20.49 -13.26 17.50
CA ALA A 298 20.70 -11.84 17.27
C ALA A 298 22.21 -11.48 17.08
N ASP A 299 23.10 -12.12 17.85
CA ASP A 299 24.54 -11.83 17.75
C ASP A 299 25.13 -12.44 16.47
N ALA A 300 24.73 -13.64 16.07
CA ALA A 300 25.12 -14.24 14.80
C ALA A 300 24.58 -13.42 13.61
N LEU A 301 23.32 -12.95 13.65
CA LEU A 301 22.77 -12.07 12.63
C LEU A 301 23.67 -10.82 12.45
N CYS A 302 24.02 -10.15 13.55
CA CYS A 302 24.88 -8.96 13.51
C CYS A 302 26.26 -9.24 12.91
N ALA A 303 26.85 -10.41 13.14
CA ALA A 303 28.16 -10.80 12.61
C ALA A 303 28.17 -10.95 11.08
N HIS A 304 27.00 -11.25 10.49
CA HIS A 304 26.88 -11.48 9.04
C HIS A 304 26.29 -10.28 8.26
N VAL A 305 26.01 -9.14 8.91
CA VAL A 305 25.55 -7.91 8.23
C VAL A 305 26.66 -7.39 7.31
N ARG A 306 26.40 -7.35 6.00
CA ARG A 306 27.41 -6.94 5.00
C ARG A 306 26.78 -6.48 3.68
N ASN A 307 27.40 -5.47 3.06
CA ASN A 307 27.00 -4.95 1.77
C ASN A 307 28.22 -4.80 0.85
N VAL A 308 28.26 -5.56 -0.24
CA VAL A 308 29.40 -5.55 -1.17
C VAL A 308 29.62 -4.20 -1.86
N PHE A 309 28.59 -3.37 -2.01
CA PHE A 309 28.72 -2.04 -2.57
C PHE A 309 29.67 -1.12 -1.80
N GLU A 310 29.87 -1.36 -0.50
CA GLU A 310 30.83 -0.60 0.30
C GLU A 310 32.26 -0.73 -0.25
N GLN A 311 32.61 -1.88 -0.86
CA GLN A 311 33.93 -2.11 -1.46
C GLN A 311 34.11 -1.37 -2.79
N ALA A 312 33.02 -0.94 -3.43
CA ALA A 312 33.05 -0.14 -4.65
C ALA A 312 32.96 1.38 -4.40
N LEU A 313 32.94 1.80 -3.14
CA LEU A 313 33.00 3.21 -2.78
C LEU A 313 34.44 3.73 -2.86
N GLU A 314 34.58 5.02 -3.22
CA GLU A 314 35.88 5.68 -3.39
C GLU A 314 35.88 7.09 -2.76
N GLY A 315 37.07 7.59 -2.43
CA GLY A 315 37.32 8.94 -1.97
C GLY A 315 36.44 9.35 -0.76
N GLU A 316 35.96 10.60 -0.75
CA GLU A 316 35.18 11.16 0.36
C GLU A 316 33.91 10.37 0.67
N GLN A 317 33.28 9.75 -0.33
CA GLN A 317 32.09 8.91 -0.09
C GLN A 317 32.42 7.71 0.80
N ARG A 318 33.51 7.01 0.52
CA ARG A 318 33.98 5.87 1.30
C ARG A 318 34.37 6.29 2.72
N GLU A 319 35.20 7.32 2.83
CA GLU A 319 35.66 7.83 4.12
C GLU A 319 34.47 8.20 5.03
N ARG A 320 33.48 8.90 4.47
CA ARG A 320 32.32 9.34 5.23
C ARG A 320 31.41 8.19 5.66
N ILE A 321 31.19 7.19 4.81
CA ILE A 321 30.43 5.97 5.15
C ILE A 321 31.15 5.22 6.28
N ASP A 322 32.47 5.04 6.18
CA ASP A 322 33.27 4.36 7.19
C ASP A 322 33.28 5.11 8.54
N GLU A 323 33.39 6.45 8.53
CA GLU A 323 33.28 7.29 9.73
C GLU A 323 31.94 7.08 10.44
N ILE A 324 30.80 7.10 9.68
CA ILE A 324 29.46 6.92 10.27
C ILE A 324 29.34 5.51 10.85
N LYS A 325 29.82 4.48 10.16
CA LYS A 325 29.81 3.09 10.66
C LYS A 325 30.58 2.97 11.97
N GLN A 326 31.81 3.52 12.01
CA GLN A 326 32.64 3.50 13.22
C GLN A 326 31.98 4.24 14.38
N ALA A 327 31.36 5.41 14.10
CA ALA A 327 30.65 6.17 15.12
C ALA A 327 29.46 5.39 15.67
N LEU A 328 28.66 4.72 14.82
CA LEU A 328 27.54 3.88 15.26
C LEU A 328 28.02 2.74 16.18
N ILE A 329 29.11 2.05 15.83
CA ILE A 329 29.71 0.99 16.66
C ILE A 329 30.21 1.56 17.99
N LEU A 330 30.89 2.72 18.00
CA LEU A 330 31.34 3.39 19.22
C LEU A 330 30.17 3.75 20.15
N HIS A 331 29.01 4.06 19.61
CA HIS A 331 27.78 4.33 20.36
C HIS A 331 26.96 3.06 20.71
N GLY A 332 27.52 1.86 20.50
CA GLY A 332 26.94 0.60 20.99
C GLY A 332 26.11 -0.17 19.95
N ALA A 333 26.19 0.20 18.66
CA ALA A 333 25.59 -0.64 17.62
C ALA A 333 26.31 -2.00 17.57
N LYS A 334 25.55 -3.09 17.49
CA LYS A 334 26.05 -4.47 17.32
C LYS A 334 26.56 -4.72 15.89
N ALA A 335 25.98 -4.05 14.91
CA ALA A 335 26.42 -4.04 13.51
C ALA A 335 26.11 -2.69 12.88
N ALA A 336 26.88 -2.31 11.86
CA ALA A 336 26.63 -1.12 11.05
C ALA A 336 27.04 -1.38 9.60
N ALA A 337 26.16 -1.01 8.66
CA ALA A 337 26.40 -1.17 7.22
C ALA A 337 25.64 -0.11 6.41
N MET A 338 26.05 0.10 5.18
CA MET A 338 25.29 0.85 4.18
C MET A 338 24.15 -0.01 3.65
N THR A 339 22.95 0.58 3.42
CA THR A 339 21.83 -0.14 2.83
C THR A 339 21.67 0.15 1.35
N GLY A 340 21.36 -0.90 0.55
CA GLY A 340 21.22 -0.77 -0.89
C GLY A 340 22.47 -0.18 -1.55
N SER A 341 22.28 0.67 -2.54
CA SER A 341 23.34 1.46 -3.17
C SER A 341 23.74 2.71 -2.36
N GLY A 342 23.24 2.85 -1.15
CA GLY A 342 23.51 4.00 -0.28
C GLY A 342 22.63 5.22 -0.61
N SER A 343 22.92 6.35 0.02
CA SER A 343 24.03 6.63 0.93
C SER A 343 23.72 6.38 2.41
N VAL A 344 22.52 5.89 2.78
CA VAL A 344 22.19 5.63 4.18
C VAL A 344 23.07 4.54 4.76
N VAL A 345 23.60 4.82 5.95
CA VAL A 345 24.22 3.86 6.88
C VAL A 345 23.26 3.59 8.03
N PHE A 346 23.09 2.33 8.38
CA PHE A 346 22.29 1.95 9.54
C PHE A 346 23.13 1.26 10.60
N GLY A 347 22.71 1.38 11.86
CA GLY A 347 23.27 0.64 13.00
C GLY A 347 22.18 -0.12 13.72
N LEU A 348 22.45 -1.37 14.10
CA LEU A 348 21.54 -2.25 14.84
C LEU A 348 21.83 -2.18 16.33
N PHE A 349 20.83 -1.84 17.14
CA PHE A 349 20.93 -1.67 18.58
C PHE A 349 19.98 -2.65 19.30
N PRO A 350 20.41 -3.23 20.43
CA PRO A 350 19.55 -4.11 21.23
C PRO A 350 18.49 -3.33 22.04
N ASP A 351 18.73 -2.05 22.31
CA ASP A 351 17.81 -1.20 23.09
C ASP A 351 17.59 0.18 22.45
N GLU A 352 16.41 0.74 22.73
CA GLU A 352 15.96 2.01 22.16
C GLU A 352 16.78 3.22 22.67
N ALA A 353 17.19 3.21 23.94
CA ALA A 353 17.86 4.34 24.55
C ALA A 353 19.26 4.53 23.94
N ALA A 354 20.00 3.44 23.71
CA ALA A 354 21.29 3.47 23.03
C ALA A 354 21.13 3.94 21.56
N CYS A 355 20.11 3.44 20.86
CA CYS A 355 19.79 3.86 19.50
C CYS A 355 19.50 5.36 19.42
N ARG A 356 18.65 5.90 20.29
CA ARG A 356 18.32 7.33 20.35
C ARG A 356 19.53 8.20 20.69
N THR A 357 20.38 7.72 21.61
CA THR A 357 21.63 8.41 21.98
C THR A 357 22.55 8.50 20.77
N ALA A 358 22.74 7.41 20.03
CA ALA A 358 23.53 7.39 18.80
C ALA A 358 22.96 8.34 17.73
N CYS A 359 21.65 8.31 17.51
CA CYS A 359 20.99 9.23 16.58
C CYS A 359 21.23 10.69 16.95
N HIS A 360 21.09 11.04 18.23
CA HIS A 360 21.33 12.40 18.69
C HIS A 360 22.80 12.82 18.53
N ALA A 361 23.74 11.93 18.84
CA ALA A 361 25.18 12.21 18.75
C ALA A 361 25.66 12.40 17.30
N LEU A 362 25.08 11.66 16.35
CA LEU A 362 25.47 11.73 14.93
C LEU A 362 24.69 12.79 14.14
N GLN A 363 23.59 13.35 14.70
CA GLN A 363 22.82 14.40 14.03
C GLN A 363 23.68 15.64 13.83
N SER A 364 23.77 16.11 12.59
CA SER A 364 24.53 17.32 12.23
C SER A 364 23.97 17.94 10.95
N GLU A 365 24.57 19.04 10.48
CA GLU A 365 24.22 19.63 9.19
C GLU A 365 24.53 18.67 8.01
N ARG A 366 25.54 17.80 8.17
CA ARG A 366 25.99 16.85 7.14
C ARG A 366 25.40 15.45 7.28
N VAL A 367 24.71 15.13 8.36
CA VAL A 367 24.10 13.81 8.60
C VAL A 367 22.73 13.99 9.24
N LYS A 368 21.67 13.57 8.55
CA LYS A 368 20.32 13.47 9.13
C LYS A 368 20.14 12.08 9.73
N THR A 369 19.59 12.01 10.94
CA THR A 369 19.37 10.75 11.65
C THR A 369 17.89 10.50 11.91
N PHE A 370 17.52 9.21 11.90
CA PHE A 370 16.17 8.73 12.21
C PHE A 370 16.29 7.49 13.10
N CYS A 371 15.41 7.37 14.09
CA CYS A 371 15.28 6.14 14.87
C CYS A 371 14.12 5.32 14.32
N ALA A 372 14.36 4.04 14.14
CA ALA A 372 13.38 3.06 13.66
C ALA A 372 13.54 1.74 14.43
N GLU A 373 12.71 0.75 14.13
CA GLU A 373 12.82 -0.62 14.61
C GLU A 373 12.43 -1.60 13.51
N PHE A 374 12.79 -2.86 13.65
CA PHE A 374 12.34 -3.94 12.76
C PHE A 374 10.84 -4.19 12.95
N VAL A 375 10.10 -4.33 11.84
CA VAL A 375 8.66 -4.62 11.79
C VAL A 375 8.36 -5.76 10.83
#